data_0d6faeb9e71d164335021ee7c0c49666
#
_entry.id   0d6faeb9e71d164335021ee7c0c49666
#
_cell.length_a   1.000
_cell.length_b   1.000
_cell.length_c   1.000
_cell.angle_alpha   90.00
_cell.angle_beta   90.00
_cell.angle_gamma   90.00
#
_symmetry.space_group_name_H-M   'P 1'
#
loop_
_entity.id
_entity.type
_entity.pdbx_description
1 polymer ?
#
loop_
_entity_poly.entity_id
_entity_poly.type
_entity_poly.pdbx_seq_one_letter_code
_entity_poly.pdbx_strand_id
1 'polypeptide(L)'
;MKDKKKTQQRTIRGNKRPPRKGVLSVDPDDVLKAETTLGDEVHAHGMDDHASKWREDKVEILGGVAIIYTTPKSGGNWQFRTWLPAEKKYVYRSLKTKNLHEATKKAEELYIQIRTETTKGYKFFAITFEELIERYKDYQKTRAERGLITEGRRTTIHSVLNAFQRFVGKGKKVNEVEGVKYKQYYSFRQKEKPDIKDQTLKNERAVITNLYKFGRENSYLNMDTHPKFEELKFSVPARRNAFLDDDYRTLYRYLRYWDENPEDERDLYFKKLIREFIYIKANTGLRFGELQKTRWENVKVFYKDTSGYKLAKNRWQVSIDVPAQISKTRRPRKAIGDAGRFVENLKEFGLYQRPKDFVFADFATGDLTPKDTFYKYWNLLMKGSGLDQSDRKYTYYSLRHYYATKRLQEGKIDVYALSKIMGTSVKNIQDHYGQIQIEDMRDYLTRR
;
A
#
# COMPACT_ATOMS: atom_id res chain seq x y z
N MET A 1 -29.59 -60.96 -33.87
CA MET A 1 -28.98 -59.89 -34.68
C MET A 1 -27.96 -59.20 -33.79
N LYS A 2 -26.73 -59.16 -34.29
CA LYS A 2 -25.50 -58.65 -33.59
C LYS A 2 -25.47 -57.17 -33.56
N ASP A 3 -25.11 -56.57 -32.42
CA ASP A 3 -24.56 -55.25 -32.41
C ASP A 3 -23.34 -55.11 -31.48
N LYS A 4 -22.29 -54.55 -32.06
CA LYS A 4 -20.92 -54.53 -31.55
C LYS A 4 -20.72 -53.35 -30.59
N LYS A 5 -20.31 -53.61 -29.37
CA LYS A 5 -19.72 -52.61 -28.45
C LYS A 5 -18.31 -52.23 -28.90
N LYS A 6 -18.08 -50.96 -29.27
CA LYS A 6 -16.75 -50.38 -29.45
C LYS A 6 -16.27 -49.84 -28.11
N THR A 7 -15.24 -50.44 -27.58
CA THR A 7 -14.47 -49.98 -26.43
C THR A 7 -13.50 -48.90 -26.88
N GLN A 8 -13.66 -47.67 -26.42
CA GLN A 8 -12.64 -46.60 -26.58
C GLN A 8 -11.63 -46.66 -25.43
N GLN A 9 -10.40 -47.01 -25.78
CA GLN A 9 -9.26 -46.91 -24.89
C GLN A 9 -8.88 -45.43 -24.71
N ARG A 10 -8.94 -44.92 -23.48
CA ARG A 10 -8.39 -43.63 -23.08
C ARG A 10 -6.88 -43.75 -22.83
N THR A 11 -6.09 -43.18 -23.72
CA THR A 11 -4.63 -43.02 -23.56
C THR A 11 -4.35 -41.96 -22.51
N ILE A 12 -3.73 -42.34 -21.41
CA ILE A 12 -3.23 -41.42 -20.37
C ILE A 12 -1.96 -40.75 -20.90
N ARG A 13 -2.03 -39.48 -21.26
CA ARG A 13 -0.84 -38.65 -21.53
C ARG A 13 -0.14 -38.29 -20.24
N GLY A 14 0.98 -38.91 -19.97
CA GLY A 14 1.87 -38.55 -18.87
C GLY A 14 2.47 -37.15 -19.06
N ASN A 15 2.26 -36.32 -18.05
CA ASN A 15 2.88 -35.01 -17.93
C ASN A 15 4.38 -35.16 -17.66
N LYS A 16 5.22 -35.04 -18.67
CA LYS A 16 6.68 -34.93 -18.51
C LYS A 16 7.00 -33.52 -18.05
N ARG A 17 7.52 -33.38 -16.83
CA ARG A 17 8.14 -32.15 -16.35
C ARG A 17 9.35 -31.81 -17.21
N PRO A 18 9.58 -30.52 -17.58
CA PRO A 18 10.80 -30.14 -18.28
C PRO A 18 12.02 -30.33 -17.38
N PRO A 19 13.19 -30.67 -17.94
CA PRO A 19 14.40 -30.89 -17.16
C PRO A 19 14.86 -29.59 -16.50
N ARG A 20 15.31 -29.68 -15.23
CA ARG A 20 16.01 -28.59 -14.53
C ARG A 20 17.24 -28.22 -15.35
N LYS A 21 17.35 -26.95 -15.75
CA LYS A 21 18.58 -26.41 -16.35
C LYS A 21 19.71 -26.58 -15.34
N GLY A 22 20.66 -27.40 -15.70
CA GLY A 22 21.91 -27.56 -14.96
C GLY A 22 22.65 -26.23 -14.92
N VAL A 23 23.44 -26.05 -13.86
CA VAL A 23 24.43 -24.99 -13.74
C VAL A 23 25.38 -25.16 -14.92
N LEU A 24 25.41 -24.22 -15.89
CA LEU A 24 26.36 -24.16 -16.97
C LEU A 24 27.73 -23.86 -16.33
N SER A 25 28.61 -24.83 -16.28
CA SER A 25 30.01 -24.60 -16.09
C SER A 25 30.50 -23.80 -17.30
N VAL A 26 30.86 -22.55 -17.11
CA VAL A 26 31.46 -21.72 -18.17
C VAL A 26 32.87 -22.23 -18.38
N ASP A 27 33.16 -22.66 -19.59
CA ASP A 27 34.52 -23.10 -20.01
C ASP A 27 35.46 -21.89 -19.93
N PRO A 28 36.66 -22.02 -19.32
CA PRO A 28 37.62 -20.93 -19.29
C PRO A 28 37.99 -20.37 -20.67
N ASP A 29 37.92 -21.18 -21.73
CA ASP A 29 38.16 -20.73 -23.10
C ASP A 29 37.03 -19.87 -23.68
N ASP A 30 35.80 -20.01 -23.19
CA ASP A 30 34.69 -19.14 -23.59
C ASP A 30 34.79 -17.75 -22.92
N VAL A 31 35.43 -17.65 -21.76
CA VAL A 31 35.74 -16.36 -21.12
C VAL A 31 36.80 -15.61 -21.92
N LEU A 32 37.82 -16.29 -22.39
CA LEU A 32 38.86 -15.68 -23.25
C LEU A 32 38.32 -15.20 -24.61
N LYS A 33 37.41 -15.97 -25.22
CA LYS A 33 36.76 -15.57 -26.47
C LYS A 33 35.82 -14.37 -26.27
N ALA A 34 35.12 -14.30 -25.13
CA ALA A 34 34.31 -13.15 -24.78
C ALA A 34 35.14 -11.88 -24.51
N GLU A 35 36.34 -12.03 -23.98
CA GLU A 35 37.28 -10.92 -23.78
C GLU A 35 37.88 -10.41 -25.11
N THR A 36 38.15 -11.30 -26.08
CA THR A 36 38.60 -10.91 -27.41
C THR A 36 37.52 -10.17 -28.20
N THR A 37 36.26 -10.62 -28.12
CA THR A 37 35.11 -9.97 -28.77
C THR A 37 34.79 -8.59 -28.15
N LEU A 38 35.02 -8.42 -26.85
CA LEU A 38 34.85 -7.12 -26.15
C LEU A 38 35.98 -6.14 -26.51
N GLY A 39 37.18 -6.64 -26.78
CA GLY A 39 38.28 -5.84 -27.30
C GLY A 39 37.97 -5.28 -28.70
N ASP A 40 37.42 -6.12 -29.57
CA ASP A 40 37.03 -5.74 -30.93
C ASP A 40 35.84 -4.76 -30.97
N GLU A 41 34.83 -4.91 -30.09
CA GLU A 41 33.75 -3.94 -29.98
C GLU A 41 34.22 -2.58 -29.43
N VAL A 42 35.20 -2.52 -28.56
CA VAL A 42 35.79 -1.27 -28.08
C VAL A 42 36.60 -0.59 -29.19
N HIS A 43 37.24 -1.36 -30.09
CA HIS A 43 37.92 -0.83 -31.26
C HIS A 43 36.96 -0.44 -32.40
N ALA A 44 35.81 -1.10 -32.54
CA ALA A 44 34.84 -0.85 -33.61
C ALA A 44 33.98 0.41 -33.38
N HIS A 45 33.78 0.87 -32.15
CA HIS A 45 33.19 2.18 -31.89
C HIS A 45 34.24 3.25 -32.03
N GLY A 46 34.43 3.69 -33.26
CA GLY A 46 35.45 4.62 -33.69
C GLY A 46 35.81 5.65 -32.65
N MET A 47 37.08 5.72 -32.30
CA MET A 47 37.61 6.87 -31.62
C MET A 47 37.23 8.09 -32.43
N ASP A 48 36.25 8.87 -31.94
CA ASP A 48 35.91 10.14 -32.53
C ASP A 48 37.16 11.00 -32.66
N ASP A 49 37.74 11.04 -33.85
CA ASP A 49 38.95 11.85 -34.17
C ASP A 49 38.75 13.34 -33.86
N HIS A 50 37.48 13.82 -33.79
CA HIS A 50 37.19 15.19 -33.39
C HIS A 50 37.43 15.50 -31.91
N ALA A 51 37.53 14.50 -31.02
CA ALA A 51 37.84 14.69 -29.61
C ALA A 51 39.37 14.66 -29.33
N SER A 52 40.20 14.33 -30.30
CA SER A 52 41.65 14.18 -30.12
C SER A 52 42.41 15.48 -29.89
N LYS A 53 41.90 16.62 -30.39
CA LYS A 53 42.56 17.95 -30.29
C LYS A 53 42.66 18.53 -28.86
N TRP A 54 42.02 17.95 -27.89
CA TRP A 54 41.99 18.47 -26.50
C TRP A 54 42.75 17.61 -25.49
N ARG A 55 43.40 16.50 -25.98
CA ARG A 55 44.18 15.61 -25.13
C ARG A 55 45.65 15.79 -25.45
N GLU A 56 46.37 16.19 -24.44
CA GLU A 56 47.82 16.22 -24.50
C GLU A 56 48.31 14.80 -24.22
N ASP A 57 49.05 14.35 -23.51
CA ASP A 57 49.53 12.98 -23.31
C ASP A 57 48.38 11.95 -23.24
N LYS A 58 48.48 10.90 -24.04
CA LYS A 58 47.53 9.76 -24.05
C LYS A 58 48.31 8.45 -23.86
N VAL A 59 47.89 7.67 -22.88
CA VAL A 59 48.45 6.35 -22.61
C VAL A 59 47.31 5.32 -22.54
N GLU A 60 47.43 4.24 -23.31
CA GLU A 60 46.50 3.10 -23.26
C GLU A 60 46.93 2.16 -22.15
N ILE A 61 45.97 1.65 -21.41
CA ILE A 61 46.20 0.74 -20.30
C ILE A 61 45.34 -0.52 -20.47
N LEU A 62 45.80 -1.63 -19.87
CA LEU A 62 45.08 -2.92 -19.88
C LEU A 62 44.68 -3.38 -21.31
N GLY A 63 45.60 -3.28 -22.28
CA GLY A 63 45.34 -3.71 -23.65
C GLY A 63 44.36 -2.83 -24.44
N GLY A 64 44.27 -1.54 -24.11
CA GLY A 64 43.42 -0.57 -24.83
C GLY A 64 41.97 -0.45 -24.34
N VAL A 65 41.54 -1.23 -23.33
CA VAL A 65 40.18 -1.17 -22.80
C VAL A 65 39.93 0.08 -21.94
N ALA A 66 41.00 0.76 -21.54
CA ALA A 66 40.92 2.07 -20.89
C ALA A 66 42.06 2.96 -21.33
N ILE A 67 41.91 4.26 -21.20
CA ILE A 67 42.94 5.24 -21.47
C ILE A 67 43.12 6.19 -20.32
N ILE A 68 44.36 6.64 -20.09
CA ILE A 68 44.62 7.80 -19.26
C ILE A 68 45.21 8.92 -20.14
N TYR A 69 44.88 10.17 -19.81
CA TYR A 69 45.27 11.31 -20.62
C TYR A 69 45.28 12.59 -19.78
N THR A 70 46.01 13.61 -20.25
CA THR A 70 45.93 14.95 -19.68
C THR A 70 45.10 15.88 -20.58
N THR A 71 44.65 16.97 -20.04
CA THR A 71 43.98 18.06 -20.77
C THR A 71 44.51 19.40 -20.30
N PRO A 72 44.47 20.48 -21.12
CA PRO A 72 44.87 21.81 -20.70
C PRO A 72 44.14 22.28 -19.43
N LYS A 73 42.89 21.86 -19.26
CA LYS A 73 42.05 22.20 -18.12
C LYS A 73 42.24 21.34 -16.87
N SER A 74 43.00 20.26 -16.99
CA SER A 74 43.23 19.31 -15.87
C SER A 74 44.29 19.77 -14.86
N GLY A 75 44.98 20.89 -15.15
CA GLY A 75 46.09 21.36 -14.33
C GLY A 75 47.24 20.35 -14.20
N GLY A 76 47.43 19.51 -15.24
CA GLY A 76 48.41 18.45 -15.30
C GLY A 76 48.00 17.14 -14.59
N ASN A 77 46.78 17.06 -14.03
CA ASN A 77 46.30 15.81 -13.45
C ASN A 77 45.83 14.85 -14.53
N TRP A 78 46.26 13.60 -14.43
CA TRP A 78 45.79 12.54 -15.28
C TRP A 78 44.28 12.26 -15.13
N GLN A 79 43.63 12.04 -16.27
CA GLN A 79 42.22 11.68 -16.39
C GLN A 79 42.08 10.25 -16.87
N PHE A 80 41.18 9.48 -16.34
CA PHE A 80 40.83 8.13 -16.73
C PHE A 80 39.57 8.12 -17.59
N ARG A 81 39.58 7.27 -18.64
CA ARG A 81 38.41 7.03 -19.50
C ARG A 81 38.33 5.55 -19.86
N THR A 82 37.13 4.98 -19.71
CA THR A 82 36.80 3.64 -20.23
C THR A 82 35.36 3.61 -20.74
N TRP A 83 35.07 2.74 -21.70
CA TRP A 83 33.72 2.52 -22.21
C TRP A 83 33.04 1.45 -21.39
N LEU A 84 31.75 1.66 -21.08
CA LEU A 84 30.86 0.67 -20.43
C LEU A 84 29.83 0.18 -21.45
N PRO A 85 29.99 -0.98 -22.08
CA PRO A 85 29.07 -1.49 -23.10
C PRO A 85 27.66 -1.68 -22.57
N ALA A 86 27.48 -2.21 -21.33
CA ALA A 86 26.20 -2.44 -20.71
C ALA A 86 25.37 -1.17 -20.49
N GLU A 87 26.03 -0.01 -20.36
CA GLU A 87 25.36 1.28 -20.14
C GLU A 87 25.50 2.23 -21.33
N LYS A 88 26.23 1.83 -22.40
CA LYS A 88 26.53 2.61 -23.60
C LYS A 88 27.04 4.02 -23.28
N LYS A 89 27.94 4.13 -22.31
CA LYS A 89 28.50 5.39 -21.80
C LYS A 89 29.96 5.28 -21.47
N TYR A 90 30.69 6.40 -21.62
CA TYR A 90 32.06 6.51 -21.16
C TYR A 90 32.12 6.94 -19.69
N VAL A 91 32.94 6.28 -18.89
CA VAL A 91 33.32 6.73 -17.56
C VAL A 91 34.50 7.67 -17.67
N TYR A 92 34.41 8.82 -17.03
CA TYR A 92 35.50 9.80 -16.89
C TYR A 92 35.78 10.01 -15.41
N ARG A 93 37.06 9.94 -14.98
CA ARG A 93 37.48 10.22 -13.61
C ARG A 93 38.81 10.93 -13.57
N SER A 94 38.97 11.93 -12.71
CA SER A 94 40.28 12.49 -12.40
C SER A 94 41.00 11.55 -11.44
N LEU A 95 42.26 11.23 -11.75
CA LEU A 95 43.12 10.37 -10.93
C LEU A 95 43.81 11.18 -9.82
N LYS A 96 43.70 12.53 -9.85
CA LYS A 96 44.23 13.46 -8.85
C LYS A 96 45.74 13.27 -8.60
N THR A 97 46.48 12.99 -9.65
CA THR A 97 47.93 12.89 -9.64
C THR A 97 48.48 13.36 -10.97
N LYS A 98 49.69 13.93 -10.92
CA LYS A 98 50.48 14.33 -12.11
C LYS A 98 51.54 13.29 -12.48
N ASN A 99 51.79 12.33 -11.59
CA ASN A 99 52.76 11.27 -11.81
C ASN A 99 52.11 10.16 -12.65
N LEU A 100 52.71 9.84 -13.80
CA LEU A 100 52.22 8.83 -14.74
C LEU A 100 52.15 7.43 -14.11
N HIS A 101 53.18 7.01 -13.40
CA HIS A 101 53.19 5.67 -12.77
C HIS A 101 52.09 5.51 -11.74
N GLU A 102 51.91 6.51 -10.90
CA GLU A 102 50.79 6.53 -9.91
C GLU A 102 49.43 6.59 -10.60
N ALA A 103 49.33 7.33 -11.72
CA ALA A 103 48.06 7.42 -12.50
C ALA A 103 47.72 6.05 -13.11
N THR A 104 48.71 5.34 -13.70
CA THR A 104 48.49 4.00 -14.26
C THR A 104 47.99 3.03 -13.21
N LYS A 105 48.64 2.95 -12.06
CA LYS A 105 48.19 2.08 -10.95
C LYS A 105 46.76 2.41 -10.48
N LYS A 106 46.44 3.69 -10.24
CA LYS A 106 45.10 4.11 -9.85
C LYS A 106 44.06 3.82 -10.92
N ALA A 107 44.42 3.92 -12.20
CA ALA A 107 43.52 3.63 -13.30
C ALA A 107 43.22 2.13 -13.43
N GLU A 108 44.20 1.27 -13.23
CA GLU A 108 44.03 -0.19 -13.21
C GLU A 108 43.13 -0.61 -12.03
N GLU A 109 43.38 -0.12 -10.83
CA GLU A 109 42.55 -0.36 -9.64
C GLU A 109 41.11 0.07 -9.89
N LEU A 110 40.90 1.27 -10.46
CA LEU A 110 39.59 1.80 -10.79
C LEU A 110 38.87 0.96 -11.84
N TYR A 111 39.57 0.50 -12.87
CA TYR A 111 39.01 -0.35 -13.91
C TYR A 111 38.56 -1.70 -13.34
N ILE A 112 39.37 -2.33 -12.51
CA ILE A 112 39.03 -3.60 -11.83
C ILE A 112 37.79 -3.42 -10.96
N GLN A 113 37.71 -2.34 -10.20
CA GLN A 113 36.52 -2.01 -9.39
C GLN A 113 35.26 -1.88 -10.26
N ILE A 114 35.36 -1.10 -11.35
CA ILE A 114 34.22 -0.88 -12.27
C ILE A 114 33.79 -2.22 -12.89
N ARG A 115 34.71 -3.05 -13.33
CA ARG A 115 34.42 -4.37 -13.91
C ARG A 115 33.77 -5.31 -12.90
N THR A 116 34.29 -5.35 -11.68
CA THR A 116 33.73 -6.17 -10.61
C THR A 116 32.27 -5.79 -10.29
N GLU A 117 31.98 -4.51 -10.22
CA GLU A 117 30.61 -4.03 -9.97
C GLU A 117 29.69 -4.33 -11.15
N THR A 118 30.13 -4.09 -12.39
CA THR A 118 29.34 -4.35 -13.60
C THR A 118 29.10 -5.85 -13.84
N THR A 119 30.08 -6.71 -13.57
CA THR A 119 29.92 -8.17 -13.66
C THR A 119 28.88 -8.70 -12.64
N LYS A 120 28.77 -8.06 -11.48
CA LYS A 120 27.71 -8.33 -10.50
C LYS A 120 26.34 -7.79 -10.92
N GLY A 121 26.21 -7.19 -12.10
CA GLY A 121 24.98 -6.62 -12.63
C GLY A 121 24.64 -5.23 -12.11
N TYR A 122 25.57 -4.54 -11.44
CA TYR A 122 25.34 -3.17 -10.96
C TYR A 122 25.64 -2.15 -12.05
N LYS A 123 24.82 -1.09 -12.09
CA LYS A 123 25.07 0.05 -12.97
C LYS A 123 26.09 0.99 -12.34
N PHE A 124 27.12 1.34 -13.10
CA PHE A 124 28.14 2.28 -12.65
C PHE A 124 27.60 3.72 -12.54
N PHE A 125 26.76 4.13 -13.51
CA PHE A 125 26.15 5.44 -13.45
C PHE A 125 24.96 5.40 -12.47
N ALA A 126 25.16 5.97 -11.31
CA ALA A 126 24.11 6.05 -10.30
C ALA A 126 22.87 6.77 -10.84
N ILE A 127 21.72 6.15 -10.66
CA ILE A 127 20.42 6.71 -10.98
C ILE A 127 20.14 7.92 -10.08
N THR A 128 19.43 8.94 -10.61
CA THR A 128 18.92 10.02 -9.78
C THR A 128 17.73 9.57 -8.97
N PHE A 129 17.43 10.26 -7.85
CA PHE A 129 16.22 9.98 -7.08
C PHE A 129 14.95 10.20 -7.89
N GLU A 130 14.93 11.21 -8.73
CA GLU A 130 13.81 11.49 -9.63
C GLU A 130 13.51 10.30 -10.54
N GLU A 131 14.53 9.81 -11.22
CA GLU A 131 14.40 8.66 -12.12
C GLU A 131 14.00 7.39 -11.37
N LEU A 132 14.57 7.12 -10.19
CA LEU A 132 14.21 5.98 -9.36
C LEU A 132 12.76 6.05 -8.87
N ILE A 133 12.33 7.24 -8.45
CA ILE A 133 10.97 7.50 -7.97
C ILE A 133 9.97 7.30 -9.10
N GLU A 134 10.21 7.83 -10.30
CA GLU A 134 9.29 7.67 -11.43
C GLU A 134 9.17 6.21 -11.86
N ARG A 135 10.29 5.48 -11.98
CA ARG A 135 10.27 4.03 -12.27
C ARG A 135 9.48 3.25 -11.21
N TYR A 136 9.62 3.63 -9.94
CA TYR A 136 8.86 2.98 -8.87
C TYR A 136 7.38 3.34 -8.88
N LYS A 137 7.01 4.58 -9.26
CA LYS A 137 5.61 4.98 -9.46
C LYS A 137 4.96 4.17 -10.59
N ASP A 138 5.65 3.98 -11.72
CA ASP A 138 5.17 3.17 -12.84
C ASP A 138 4.99 1.70 -12.44
N TYR A 139 5.94 1.16 -11.70
CA TYR A 139 5.82 -0.18 -11.12
C TYR A 139 4.57 -0.29 -10.21
N GLN A 140 4.32 0.69 -9.36
CA GLN A 140 3.14 0.68 -8.49
C GLN A 140 1.83 0.88 -9.27
N LYS A 141 1.85 1.64 -10.37
CA LYS A 141 0.72 1.78 -11.30
C LYS A 141 0.35 0.43 -11.90
N THR A 142 1.31 -0.29 -12.46
CA THR A 142 1.10 -1.65 -13.00
C THR A 142 0.57 -2.61 -11.93
N ARG A 143 1.02 -2.49 -10.68
CA ARG A 143 0.48 -3.29 -9.56
C ARG A 143 -0.97 -2.95 -9.24
N ALA A 144 -1.36 -1.69 -9.34
CA ALA A 144 -2.75 -1.27 -9.12
C ALA A 144 -3.66 -1.78 -10.24
N GLU A 145 -3.25 -1.66 -11.50
CA GLU A 145 -3.96 -2.19 -12.68
C GLU A 145 -4.19 -3.71 -12.59
N ARG A 146 -3.21 -4.44 -12.07
CA ARG A 146 -3.31 -5.89 -11.79
C ARG A 146 -4.10 -6.22 -10.51
N GLY A 147 -4.64 -5.22 -9.80
CA GLY A 147 -5.36 -5.42 -8.54
C GLY A 147 -4.51 -5.92 -7.36
N LEU A 148 -3.17 -5.90 -7.47
CA LEU A 148 -2.24 -6.30 -6.39
C LEU A 148 -2.22 -5.29 -5.23
N ILE A 149 -2.49 -4.03 -5.53
CA ILE A 149 -2.73 -2.96 -4.56
C ILE A 149 -3.98 -2.19 -4.94
N THR A 150 -4.58 -1.48 -3.99
CA THR A 150 -5.72 -0.61 -4.27
C THR A 150 -5.25 0.73 -4.82
N GLU A 151 -6.09 1.41 -5.59
CA GLU A 151 -5.82 2.76 -6.11
C GLU A 151 -5.52 3.76 -4.99
N GLY A 152 -6.25 3.70 -3.86
CA GLY A 152 -5.96 4.53 -2.69
C GLY A 152 -4.57 4.25 -2.08
N ARG A 153 -4.07 3.00 -2.14
CA ARG A 153 -2.70 2.69 -1.72
C ARG A 153 -1.67 3.27 -2.69
N ARG A 154 -1.92 3.20 -4.00
CA ARG A 154 -1.08 3.82 -5.03
C ARG A 154 -0.96 5.33 -4.78
N THR A 155 -2.09 6.02 -4.61
CA THR A 155 -2.12 7.47 -4.32
C THR A 155 -1.33 7.82 -3.05
N THR A 156 -1.48 7.02 -1.99
CA THR A 156 -0.69 7.19 -0.75
C THR A 156 0.81 7.05 -1.01
N ILE A 157 1.23 6.03 -1.77
CA ILE A 157 2.65 5.84 -2.13
C ILE A 157 3.18 7.04 -2.90
N HIS A 158 2.44 7.54 -3.89
CA HIS A 158 2.84 8.71 -4.68
C HIS A 158 3.00 9.96 -3.80
N SER A 159 2.08 10.20 -2.87
CA SER A 159 2.18 11.33 -1.93
C SER A 159 3.45 11.26 -1.08
N VAL A 160 3.77 10.08 -0.56
CA VAL A 160 5.00 9.85 0.22
C VAL A 160 6.25 10.08 -0.63
N LEU A 161 6.28 9.55 -1.85
CA LEU A 161 7.41 9.71 -2.76
C LEU A 161 7.65 11.17 -3.14
N ASN A 162 6.58 11.95 -3.33
CA ASN A 162 6.67 13.38 -3.59
C ASN A 162 7.26 14.14 -2.37
N ALA A 163 6.85 13.77 -1.16
CA ALA A 163 7.44 14.34 0.07
C ALA A 163 8.92 13.96 0.20
N PHE A 164 9.26 12.72 -0.09
CA PHE A 164 10.64 12.24 -0.06
C PHE A 164 11.51 12.92 -1.11
N GLN A 165 11.00 13.17 -2.32
CA GLN A 165 11.71 13.91 -3.36
C GLN A 165 12.04 15.34 -2.94
N ARG A 166 11.10 16.04 -2.28
CA ARG A 166 11.37 17.39 -1.70
C ARG A 166 12.47 17.36 -0.65
N PHE A 167 12.50 16.33 0.19
CA PHE A 167 13.53 16.14 1.21
C PHE A 167 14.93 15.94 0.60
N VAL A 168 15.03 15.07 -0.41
CA VAL A 168 16.31 14.75 -1.05
C VAL A 168 16.80 15.90 -1.93
N GLY A 169 15.89 16.59 -2.61
CA GLY A 169 16.18 17.64 -3.59
C GLY A 169 16.23 17.10 -5.03
N LYS A 170 16.20 18.03 -6.00
CA LYS A 170 16.26 17.70 -7.42
C LYS A 170 17.67 17.35 -7.87
N GLY A 171 17.80 16.51 -8.90
CA GLY A 171 19.05 16.18 -9.57
C GLY A 171 20.05 15.39 -8.72
N LYS A 172 19.72 15.02 -7.49
CA LYS A 172 20.60 14.25 -6.62
C LYS A 172 20.65 12.78 -7.02
N LYS A 173 21.87 12.24 -7.16
CA LYS A 173 22.08 10.82 -7.36
C LYS A 173 21.93 10.07 -6.04
N VAL A 174 21.47 8.84 -6.11
CA VAL A 174 21.19 8.05 -4.91
C VAL A 174 22.44 7.79 -4.06
N ASN A 175 23.60 7.61 -4.69
CA ASN A 175 24.89 7.39 -4.03
C ASN A 175 25.51 8.69 -3.43
N GLU A 176 24.97 9.86 -3.76
CA GLU A 176 25.46 11.14 -3.22
C GLU A 176 24.81 11.50 -1.88
N VAL A 177 23.74 10.79 -1.52
CA VAL A 177 23.00 11.06 -0.26
C VAL A 177 23.51 10.11 0.81
N GLU A 178 24.30 10.63 1.72
CA GLU A 178 24.82 9.86 2.85
C GLU A 178 23.72 9.37 3.80
N GLY A 179 23.94 8.21 4.41
CA GLY A 179 22.97 7.58 5.32
C GLY A 179 22.59 8.47 6.52
N VAL A 180 23.46 9.39 6.94
CA VAL A 180 23.21 10.35 8.03
C VAL A 180 22.07 11.31 7.69
N LYS A 181 21.94 11.70 6.40
CA LYS A 181 20.88 12.64 5.97
C LYS A 181 19.47 12.09 6.23
N TYR A 182 19.27 10.77 6.15
CA TYR A 182 17.95 10.17 6.39
C TYR A 182 17.49 10.26 7.84
N LYS A 183 18.40 10.40 8.80
CA LYS A 183 18.04 10.67 10.19
C LYS A 183 17.26 11.97 10.34
N GLN A 184 17.47 12.95 9.45
CA GLN A 184 16.79 14.25 9.47
C GLN A 184 15.39 14.21 8.80
N TYR A 185 14.99 13.11 8.18
CA TYR A 185 13.72 13.02 7.44
C TYR A 185 12.50 13.32 8.32
N TYR A 186 12.48 12.81 9.54
CA TYR A 186 11.33 13.02 10.43
C TYR A 186 11.20 14.48 10.86
N SER A 187 12.31 15.10 11.21
CA SER A 187 12.34 16.55 11.54
C SER A 187 11.92 17.41 10.36
N PHE A 188 12.34 17.05 9.14
CA PHE A 188 11.88 17.70 7.91
C PHE A 188 10.35 17.59 7.75
N ARG A 189 9.80 16.40 7.92
CA ARG A 189 8.36 16.17 7.80
C ARG A 189 7.55 16.87 8.89
N GLN A 190 8.06 16.95 10.11
CA GLN A 190 7.43 17.69 11.21
C GLN A 190 7.43 19.19 10.96
N LYS A 191 8.49 19.74 10.33
CA LYS A 191 8.51 21.14 9.89
C LYS A 191 7.48 21.43 8.79
N GLU A 192 7.33 20.53 7.80
CA GLU A 192 6.31 20.68 6.75
C GLU A 192 4.87 20.51 7.30
N LYS A 193 4.69 19.65 8.29
CA LYS A 193 3.41 19.34 8.90
C LYS A 193 3.58 19.08 10.39
N PRO A 194 3.43 20.12 11.24
CA PRO A 194 3.64 20.00 12.69
C PRO A 194 2.80 18.92 13.37
N ASP A 195 1.57 18.70 12.90
CA ASP A 195 0.63 17.70 13.45
C ASP A 195 0.81 16.29 12.87
N ILE A 196 1.93 16.01 12.16
CA ILE A 196 2.13 14.70 11.57
C ILE A 196 2.26 13.62 12.64
N LYS A 197 1.45 12.57 12.54
CA LYS A 197 1.45 11.48 13.52
C LYS A 197 2.60 10.51 13.27
N ASP A 198 3.18 9.97 14.33
CA ASP A 198 4.24 8.94 14.27
C ASP A 198 3.88 7.77 13.37
N GLN A 199 2.61 7.33 13.41
CA GLN A 199 2.14 6.26 12.53
C GLN A 199 2.22 6.63 11.05
N THR A 200 2.07 7.91 10.70
CA THR A 200 2.27 8.41 9.32
C THR A 200 3.74 8.32 8.95
N LEU A 201 4.64 8.79 9.81
CA LEU A 201 6.09 8.71 9.61
C LEU A 201 6.56 7.26 9.45
N LYS A 202 6.02 6.34 10.26
CA LYS A 202 6.27 4.90 10.14
C LYS A 202 5.84 4.34 8.76
N ASN A 203 4.69 4.77 8.28
CA ASN A 203 4.19 4.36 6.96
C ASN A 203 5.04 4.97 5.83
N GLU A 204 5.47 6.22 5.95
CA GLU A 204 6.37 6.87 5.00
C GLU A 204 7.72 6.16 4.95
N ARG A 205 8.32 5.86 6.10
CA ARG A 205 9.54 5.03 6.20
C ARG A 205 9.40 3.72 5.43
N ALA A 206 8.29 3.01 5.63
CA ALA A 206 8.05 1.74 4.95
C ALA A 206 7.99 1.89 3.42
N VAL A 207 7.40 2.98 2.91
CA VAL A 207 7.36 3.27 1.46
C VAL A 207 8.76 3.55 0.92
N ILE A 208 9.55 4.38 1.61
CA ILE A 208 10.92 4.72 1.20
C ILE A 208 11.82 3.47 1.24
N THR A 209 11.71 2.66 2.30
CA THR A 209 12.44 1.38 2.37
C THR A 209 12.12 0.45 1.20
N ASN A 210 10.83 0.39 0.79
CA ASN A 210 10.42 -0.39 -0.36
C ASN A 210 10.88 0.20 -1.70
N LEU A 211 11.02 1.53 -1.83
CA LEU A 211 11.65 2.18 -2.98
C LEU A 211 13.11 1.70 -3.13
N TYR A 212 13.87 1.67 -2.04
CA TYR A 212 15.25 1.17 -2.05
C TYR A 212 15.33 -0.32 -2.37
N LYS A 213 14.42 -1.11 -1.80
CA LYS A 213 14.32 -2.53 -2.14
C LYS A 213 14.09 -2.73 -3.64
N PHE A 214 13.15 -2.01 -4.22
CA PHE A 214 12.90 -2.02 -5.67
C PHE A 214 14.14 -1.62 -6.47
N GLY A 215 14.85 -0.59 -6.03
CA GLY A 215 16.10 -0.15 -6.68
C GLY A 215 17.17 -1.23 -6.71
N ARG A 216 17.35 -1.96 -5.61
CA ARG A 216 18.29 -3.09 -5.54
C ARG A 216 17.86 -4.28 -6.40
N GLU A 217 16.60 -4.69 -6.32
CA GLU A 217 16.04 -5.81 -7.08
C GLU A 217 16.10 -5.60 -8.59
N ASN A 218 16.16 -4.33 -9.04
CA ASN A 218 16.28 -3.96 -10.45
C ASN A 218 17.70 -3.48 -10.83
N SER A 219 18.69 -3.74 -10.00
CA SER A 219 20.11 -3.37 -10.23
C SER A 219 20.33 -1.86 -10.47
N TYR A 220 19.43 -1.00 -9.96
CA TYR A 220 19.63 0.46 -9.97
C TYR A 220 20.46 0.94 -8.79
N LEU A 221 20.56 0.15 -7.72
CA LEU A 221 21.28 0.44 -6.50
C LEU A 221 22.14 -0.75 -6.08
N ASN A 222 23.26 -0.47 -5.44
CA ASN A 222 24.08 -1.51 -4.83
C ASN A 222 23.36 -2.19 -3.66
N MET A 223 23.72 -3.46 -3.37
CA MET A 223 23.05 -4.27 -2.34
C MET A 223 23.14 -3.65 -0.95
N ASP A 224 24.24 -2.94 -0.66
CA ASP A 224 24.50 -2.32 0.64
C ASP A 224 23.81 -0.94 0.82
N THR A 225 23.16 -0.44 -0.24
CA THR A 225 22.49 0.86 -0.18
C THR A 225 21.18 0.75 0.62
N HIS A 226 21.18 1.23 1.86
CA HIS A 226 20.02 1.24 2.74
C HIS A 226 19.76 2.64 3.33
N PRO A 227 18.51 3.10 3.39
CA PRO A 227 18.18 4.34 4.09
C PRO A 227 18.27 4.10 5.61
N LYS A 228 19.12 4.85 6.30
CA LYS A 228 19.25 4.80 7.76
C LYS A 228 18.40 5.90 8.40
N PHE A 229 17.20 5.54 8.84
CA PHE A 229 16.31 6.46 9.57
C PHE A 229 16.65 6.48 11.05
N GLU A 230 16.27 7.57 11.69
CA GLU A 230 16.27 7.67 13.15
C GLU A 230 15.30 6.64 13.75
N GLU A 231 15.63 6.14 14.94
CA GLU A 231 14.70 5.31 15.71
C GLU A 231 13.63 6.19 16.33
N LEU A 232 12.39 6.03 15.91
CA LEU A 232 11.26 6.66 16.57
C LEU A 232 10.77 5.75 17.70
N LYS A 233 10.77 6.29 18.90
CA LYS A 233 10.00 5.73 20.01
C LYS A 233 8.52 6.08 19.74
N PHE A 234 7.81 5.19 19.05
CA PHE A 234 6.41 5.42 18.78
C PHE A 234 5.61 5.37 20.08
N SER A 235 4.88 6.43 20.36
CA SER A 235 3.82 6.39 21.35
C SER A 235 2.80 5.32 20.97
N VAL A 236 2.28 4.61 21.96
CA VAL A 236 1.15 3.69 21.71
C VAL A 236 0.02 4.52 21.10
N PRO A 237 -0.47 4.20 19.89
CA PRO A 237 -1.52 4.99 19.27
C PRO A 237 -2.71 5.11 20.23
N ALA A 238 -3.15 6.33 20.49
CA ALA A 238 -4.38 6.54 21.24
C ALA A 238 -5.49 5.71 20.61
N ARG A 239 -6.16 4.90 21.41
CA ARG A 239 -7.26 4.04 20.94
C ARG A 239 -8.36 4.91 20.37
N ARG A 240 -8.95 4.50 19.27
CA ARG A 240 -10.14 5.18 18.74
C ARG A 240 -11.28 4.95 19.72
N ASN A 241 -11.98 6.01 20.04
CA ASN A 241 -13.09 5.95 20.98
C ASN A 241 -14.25 5.14 20.40
N ALA A 242 -14.75 4.16 21.15
CA ALA A 242 -16.10 3.63 20.97
C ALA A 242 -17.11 4.67 21.46
N PHE A 243 -18.34 4.63 20.97
CA PHE A 243 -19.42 5.37 21.61
C PHE A 243 -19.63 4.85 23.03
N LEU A 244 -19.81 5.78 23.96
CA LEU A 244 -20.44 5.46 25.24
C LEU A 244 -21.93 5.21 25.00
N ASP A 245 -22.58 4.48 25.91
CA ASP A 245 -23.99 4.16 25.77
C ASP A 245 -24.88 5.41 25.76
N ASP A 246 -24.56 6.39 26.59
CA ASP A 246 -25.32 7.64 26.67
C ASP A 246 -25.10 8.50 25.42
N ASP A 247 -23.87 8.57 24.90
CA ASP A 247 -23.60 9.29 23.66
C ASP A 247 -24.30 8.61 22.46
N TYR A 248 -24.33 7.27 22.43
CA TYR A 248 -25.07 6.54 21.40
C TYR A 248 -26.57 6.72 21.53
N ARG A 249 -27.11 6.77 22.74
CA ARG A 249 -28.54 7.08 22.99
C ARG A 249 -28.86 8.50 22.52
N THR A 250 -28.00 9.48 22.78
CA THR A 250 -28.14 10.86 22.30
C THR A 250 -28.16 10.91 20.78
N LEU A 251 -27.20 10.25 20.12
CA LEU A 251 -27.16 10.12 18.67
C LEU A 251 -28.43 9.48 18.12
N TYR A 252 -28.89 8.38 18.74
CA TYR A 252 -30.08 7.64 18.33
C TYR A 252 -31.33 8.48 18.45
N ARG A 253 -31.50 9.23 19.54
CA ARG A 253 -32.65 10.13 19.76
C ARG A 253 -32.67 11.24 18.72
N TYR A 254 -31.52 11.87 18.45
CA TYR A 254 -31.40 12.93 17.45
C TYR A 254 -31.74 12.44 16.05
N LEU A 255 -31.23 11.27 15.67
CA LEU A 255 -31.47 10.66 14.35
C LEU A 255 -32.94 10.39 14.06
N ARG A 256 -33.81 10.22 15.09
CA ARG A 256 -35.27 9.97 14.91
C ARG A 256 -36.00 11.14 14.28
N TYR A 257 -35.50 12.35 14.49
CA TYR A 257 -36.15 13.62 14.08
C TYR A 257 -35.25 14.38 13.07
N TRP A 258 -34.13 13.82 12.67
CA TRP A 258 -33.15 14.51 11.87
C TRP A 258 -33.61 14.89 10.46
N ASP A 259 -34.56 14.16 9.92
CA ASP A 259 -35.14 14.35 8.59
C ASP A 259 -36.45 15.17 8.60
N GLU A 260 -36.89 15.71 9.74
CA GLU A 260 -38.14 16.50 9.83
C GLU A 260 -38.04 17.87 9.13
N ASN A 261 -36.85 18.49 9.08
CA ASN A 261 -36.62 19.78 8.47
C ASN A 261 -35.49 19.69 7.40
N PRO A 262 -35.79 19.14 6.22
CA PRO A 262 -34.83 19.09 5.14
C PRO A 262 -34.76 20.44 4.39
N GLU A 263 -33.57 20.74 3.81
CA GLU A 263 -33.38 21.92 2.96
C GLU A 263 -34.07 21.73 1.59
N ASP A 264 -34.05 20.53 1.06
CA ASP A 264 -34.62 20.11 -0.22
C ASP A 264 -34.86 18.58 -0.24
N GLU A 265 -35.37 18.05 -1.33
CA GLU A 265 -35.61 16.62 -1.54
C GLU A 265 -34.34 15.80 -1.48
N ARG A 266 -33.22 16.33 -2.01
CA ARG A 266 -31.90 15.68 -1.98
C ARG A 266 -31.36 15.59 -0.54
N ASP A 267 -31.52 16.64 0.23
CA ASP A 267 -31.12 16.67 1.64
C ASP A 267 -31.96 15.68 2.45
N LEU A 268 -33.27 15.63 2.22
CA LEU A 268 -34.16 14.65 2.83
C LEU A 268 -33.70 13.21 2.54
N TYR A 269 -33.40 12.93 1.27
CA TYR A 269 -32.93 11.62 0.85
C TYR A 269 -31.65 11.23 1.58
N PHE A 270 -30.63 12.10 1.59
CA PHE A 270 -29.36 11.79 2.26
C PHE A 270 -29.48 11.72 3.77
N LYS A 271 -30.31 12.54 4.42
CA LYS A 271 -30.59 12.42 5.86
C LYS A 271 -31.17 11.04 6.18
N LYS A 272 -32.16 10.58 5.44
CA LYS A 272 -32.75 9.23 5.59
C LYS A 272 -31.72 8.14 5.30
N LEU A 273 -31.01 8.21 4.18
CA LEU A 273 -29.99 7.23 3.76
C LEU A 273 -28.91 7.03 4.83
N ILE A 274 -28.38 8.13 5.35
CA ILE A 274 -27.29 8.11 6.33
C ILE A 274 -27.78 7.70 7.71
N ARG A 275 -29.00 8.03 8.08
CA ARG A 275 -29.63 7.51 9.30
C ARG A 275 -29.66 5.98 9.27
N GLU A 276 -30.18 5.39 8.22
CA GLU A 276 -30.27 3.93 8.10
C GLU A 276 -28.86 3.29 7.98
N PHE A 277 -27.93 3.94 7.29
CA PHE A 277 -26.53 3.50 7.25
C PHE A 277 -25.91 3.40 8.66
N ILE A 278 -26.14 4.40 9.51
CA ILE A 278 -25.64 4.44 10.89
C ILE A 278 -26.24 3.30 11.71
N TYR A 279 -27.55 3.10 11.62
CA TYR A 279 -28.22 2.02 12.35
C TYR A 279 -27.76 0.63 11.91
N ILE A 280 -27.66 0.38 10.60
CA ILE A 280 -27.18 -0.89 10.07
C ILE A 280 -25.73 -1.11 10.52
N LYS A 281 -24.89 -0.08 10.44
CA LYS A 281 -23.48 -0.18 10.83
C LYS A 281 -23.31 -0.45 12.33
N ALA A 282 -24.08 0.18 13.18
CA ALA A 282 -24.05 -0.02 14.64
C ALA A 282 -24.52 -1.43 15.04
N ASN A 283 -25.36 -2.08 14.22
CA ASN A 283 -25.93 -3.39 14.49
C ASN A 283 -25.25 -4.56 13.75
N THR A 284 -24.36 -4.28 12.79
CA THR A 284 -23.63 -5.31 12.01
C THR A 284 -22.13 -5.26 12.19
N GLY A 285 -21.58 -4.15 12.69
CA GLY A 285 -20.15 -3.93 12.84
C GLY A 285 -19.36 -3.91 11.53
N LEU A 286 -19.99 -3.82 10.36
CA LEU A 286 -19.34 -3.77 9.04
C LEU A 286 -18.38 -2.58 8.95
N ARG A 287 -17.29 -2.74 8.17
CA ARG A 287 -16.43 -1.60 7.85
C ARG A 287 -17.18 -0.60 6.97
N PHE A 288 -16.86 0.68 7.10
CA PHE A 288 -17.50 1.74 6.31
C PHE A 288 -17.56 1.39 4.82
N GLY A 289 -16.40 1.10 4.19
CA GLY A 289 -16.36 0.84 2.76
C GLY A 289 -16.96 -0.52 2.33
N GLU A 290 -17.14 -1.47 3.25
CA GLU A 290 -17.87 -2.71 2.98
C GLU A 290 -19.35 -2.44 2.94
N LEU A 291 -19.89 -1.75 3.93
CA LEU A 291 -21.32 -1.38 3.97
C LEU A 291 -21.68 -0.40 2.84
N GLN A 292 -20.87 0.64 2.62
CA GLN A 292 -21.10 1.61 1.53
C GLN A 292 -21.24 0.92 0.16
N LYS A 293 -20.42 -0.10 -0.12
CA LYS A 293 -20.38 -0.81 -1.41
C LYS A 293 -21.32 -2.00 -1.49
N THR A 294 -22.20 -2.18 -0.51
CA THR A 294 -23.20 -3.26 -0.51
C THR A 294 -24.19 -3.05 -1.64
N ARG A 295 -24.49 -4.13 -2.38
CA ARG A 295 -25.54 -4.18 -3.40
C ARG A 295 -26.76 -4.93 -2.87
N TRP A 296 -27.92 -4.68 -3.44
CA TRP A 296 -29.16 -5.33 -3.01
C TRP A 296 -29.09 -6.86 -3.11
N GLU A 297 -28.45 -7.43 -4.13
CA GLU A 297 -28.26 -8.88 -4.26
C GLU A 297 -27.50 -9.51 -3.08
N ASN A 298 -26.74 -8.72 -2.34
CA ASN A 298 -25.95 -9.18 -1.17
C ASN A 298 -26.73 -9.05 0.17
N VAL A 299 -27.96 -8.59 0.14
CA VAL A 299 -28.75 -8.29 1.36
C VAL A 299 -29.97 -9.21 1.43
N LYS A 300 -30.10 -9.89 2.56
CA LYS A 300 -31.28 -10.72 2.87
C LYS A 300 -31.84 -10.28 4.21
N VAL A 301 -33.10 -9.89 4.20
CA VAL A 301 -33.85 -9.60 5.44
C VAL A 301 -34.67 -10.82 5.80
N PHE A 302 -34.70 -11.17 7.05
CA PHE A 302 -35.51 -12.25 7.58
C PHE A 302 -36.06 -11.88 8.95
N TYR A 303 -37.23 -12.40 9.18
CA TYR A 303 -37.97 -12.19 10.42
C TYR A 303 -37.74 -13.39 11.33
N LYS A 304 -37.22 -13.15 12.53
CA LYS A 304 -37.09 -14.20 13.53
C LYS A 304 -38.39 -14.26 14.35
N ASP A 305 -39.17 -15.29 14.14
CA ASP A 305 -40.30 -15.59 15.00
C ASP A 305 -39.81 -15.95 16.41
N THR A 306 -40.27 -15.20 17.37
CA THR A 306 -39.94 -15.36 18.78
C THR A 306 -41.20 -15.54 19.61
N SER A 307 -42.30 -15.98 19.00
CA SER A 307 -43.62 -16.12 19.61
C SER A 307 -43.69 -17.04 20.84
N GLY A 308 -42.67 -17.89 21.05
CA GLY A 308 -42.55 -18.77 22.23
C GLY A 308 -41.94 -18.13 23.48
N TYR A 309 -41.41 -16.88 23.42
CA TYR A 309 -40.74 -16.23 24.56
C TYR A 309 -41.50 -15.00 25.03
N LYS A 310 -41.94 -14.96 26.30
CA LYS A 310 -42.69 -13.86 26.91
C LYS A 310 -42.05 -12.46 26.80
N LEU A 311 -40.78 -12.33 26.39
CA LEU A 311 -40.04 -11.08 26.26
C LEU A 311 -39.50 -10.85 24.83
N ALA A 312 -39.87 -11.68 23.87
CA ALA A 312 -39.31 -11.59 22.56
C ALA A 312 -40.07 -10.57 21.70
N LYS A 313 -39.52 -9.39 21.57
CA LYS A 313 -39.92 -8.46 20.54
C LYS A 313 -39.53 -9.06 19.20
N ASN A 314 -40.49 -9.09 18.27
CA ASN A 314 -40.25 -9.46 16.88
C ASN A 314 -39.02 -8.74 16.34
N ARG A 315 -37.95 -9.49 16.02
CA ARG A 315 -36.69 -8.93 15.58
C ARG A 315 -36.48 -9.19 14.10
N TRP A 316 -36.43 -8.12 13.34
CA TRP A 316 -36.03 -8.14 11.97
C TRP A 316 -34.50 -8.24 11.90
N GLN A 317 -34.02 -9.32 11.32
CA GLN A 317 -32.59 -9.53 11.13
C GLN A 317 -32.21 -9.30 9.68
N VAL A 318 -30.94 -8.91 9.47
CA VAL A 318 -30.34 -8.80 8.16
C VAL A 318 -29.09 -9.68 8.08
N SER A 319 -28.94 -10.32 6.94
CA SER A 319 -27.70 -10.97 6.52
C SER A 319 -27.13 -10.21 5.34
N ILE A 320 -25.90 -9.75 5.47
CA ILE A 320 -25.17 -9.03 4.42
C ILE A 320 -23.95 -9.86 4.01
N ASP A 321 -23.95 -10.29 2.76
CA ASP A 321 -22.82 -10.98 2.17
C ASP A 321 -21.75 -9.94 1.77
N VAL A 322 -20.53 -10.12 2.26
CA VAL A 322 -19.38 -9.28 1.95
C VAL A 322 -18.46 -10.04 1.00
N PRO A 323 -18.55 -9.82 -0.32
CA PRO A 323 -17.69 -10.47 -1.30
C PRO A 323 -16.21 -10.14 -1.10
N ALA A 324 -15.31 -10.99 -1.57
CA ALA A 324 -13.86 -10.79 -1.44
C ALA A 324 -13.38 -9.46 -2.04
N GLN A 325 -14.02 -9.00 -3.10
CA GLN A 325 -13.67 -7.76 -3.84
C GLN A 325 -13.83 -6.50 -3.00
N ILE A 326 -14.86 -6.44 -2.13
CA ILE A 326 -15.10 -5.28 -1.25
C ILE A 326 -14.55 -5.49 0.15
N SER A 327 -14.17 -6.72 0.51
CA SER A 327 -13.58 -7.03 1.81
C SER A 327 -12.14 -6.52 1.91
N LYS A 328 -11.82 -5.79 2.98
CA LYS A 328 -10.44 -5.34 3.25
C LYS A 328 -9.43 -6.49 3.33
N THR A 329 -9.87 -7.66 3.79
CA THR A 329 -9.02 -8.85 3.95
C THR A 329 -9.02 -9.75 2.72
N ARG A 330 -9.75 -9.39 1.66
CA ARG A 330 -9.95 -10.21 0.44
C ARG A 330 -10.50 -11.61 0.73
N ARG A 331 -11.16 -11.79 1.86
CA ARG A 331 -11.88 -13.02 2.24
C ARG A 331 -13.37 -12.73 2.28
N PRO A 332 -14.20 -13.53 1.60
CA PRO A 332 -15.64 -13.37 1.68
C PRO A 332 -16.11 -13.72 3.10
N ARG A 333 -17.16 -13.08 3.54
CA ARG A 333 -17.82 -13.38 4.81
C ARG A 333 -19.26 -12.89 4.81
N LYS A 334 -19.99 -13.35 5.79
CA LYS A 334 -21.36 -12.92 6.07
C LYS A 334 -21.39 -12.13 7.37
N ALA A 335 -22.07 -10.99 7.37
CA ALA A 335 -22.40 -10.23 8.57
C ALA A 335 -23.89 -10.37 8.85
N ILE A 336 -24.24 -10.68 10.10
CA ILE A 336 -25.63 -10.84 10.54
C ILE A 336 -25.85 -9.89 11.72
N GLY A 337 -27.00 -9.21 11.74
CA GLY A 337 -27.34 -8.30 12.82
C GLY A 337 -28.82 -7.99 12.88
N ASP A 338 -29.24 -7.40 14.01
CA ASP A 338 -30.63 -6.99 14.27
C ASP A 338 -30.91 -5.63 13.57
N ALA A 339 -30.78 -5.60 12.24
CA ALA A 339 -30.89 -4.37 11.44
C ALA A 339 -31.84 -4.49 10.23
N GLY A 340 -32.65 -5.56 10.16
CA GLY A 340 -33.50 -5.79 9.01
C GLY A 340 -34.55 -4.68 8.83
N ARG A 341 -35.12 -4.12 9.91
CA ARG A 341 -36.04 -3.00 9.82
C ARG A 341 -35.45 -1.78 9.12
N PHE A 342 -34.18 -1.47 9.39
CA PHE A 342 -33.51 -0.34 8.76
C PHE A 342 -33.26 -0.56 7.27
N VAL A 343 -33.13 -1.82 6.85
CA VAL A 343 -33.07 -2.17 5.42
C VAL A 343 -34.44 -2.03 4.76
N GLU A 344 -35.50 -2.42 5.43
CA GLU A 344 -36.86 -2.20 4.89
C GLU A 344 -37.19 -0.69 4.78
N ASN A 345 -36.83 0.12 5.77
CA ASN A 345 -36.96 1.57 5.66
C ASN A 345 -36.23 2.13 4.42
N LEU A 346 -35.01 1.57 4.08
CA LEU A 346 -34.29 1.97 2.86
C LEU A 346 -35.09 1.66 1.60
N LYS A 347 -35.87 0.57 1.59
CA LYS A 347 -36.68 0.21 0.42
C LYS A 347 -37.87 1.15 0.25
N GLU A 348 -38.39 1.74 1.34
CA GLU A 348 -39.57 2.64 1.30
C GLU A 348 -39.27 3.94 0.53
N PHE A 349 -38.04 4.47 0.61
CA PHE A 349 -37.64 5.71 -0.06
C PHE A 349 -36.55 5.55 -1.10
N GLY A 350 -35.98 4.34 -1.24
CA GLY A 350 -34.87 4.06 -2.15
C GLY A 350 -35.29 4.15 -3.61
N LEU A 351 -34.56 4.94 -4.39
CA LEU A 351 -34.80 5.16 -5.82
C LEU A 351 -34.27 4.03 -6.71
N TYR A 352 -33.25 3.31 -6.24
CA TYR A 352 -32.51 2.30 -6.97
C TYR A 352 -32.52 0.99 -6.19
N GLN A 353 -33.26 -0.03 -6.66
CA GLN A 353 -33.50 -1.26 -5.91
C GLN A 353 -33.30 -2.55 -6.72
N ARG A 354 -32.71 -2.44 -7.91
CA ARG A 354 -32.37 -3.63 -8.70
C ARG A 354 -31.26 -4.45 -7.98
N PRO A 355 -31.17 -5.75 -8.19
CA PRO A 355 -30.18 -6.59 -7.49
C PRO A 355 -28.74 -6.06 -7.56
N LYS A 356 -28.32 -5.46 -8.68
CA LYS A 356 -26.98 -4.92 -8.89
C LYS A 356 -26.81 -3.46 -8.47
N ASP A 357 -27.90 -2.77 -8.07
CA ASP A 357 -27.82 -1.40 -7.59
C ASP A 357 -27.19 -1.35 -6.20
N PHE A 358 -26.54 -0.23 -5.88
CA PHE A 358 -26.04 -0.01 -4.53
C PHE A 358 -27.18 0.26 -3.56
N VAL A 359 -27.10 -0.33 -2.36
CA VAL A 359 -28.07 -0.06 -1.27
C VAL A 359 -27.98 1.41 -0.85
N PHE A 360 -26.77 1.98 -0.90
CA PHE A 360 -26.50 3.38 -0.57
C PHE A 360 -26.13 4.14 -1.84
N ALA A 361 -27.08 4.21 -2.76
CA ALA A 361 -26.92 4.87 -4.04
C ALA A 361 -26.96 6.40 -3.91
N ASP A 362 -26.29 7.09 -4.84
CA ASP A 362 -26.41 8.55 -4.97
C ASP A 362 -27.78 8.92 -5.51
N PHE A 363 -28.34 10.01 -5.00
CA PHE A 363 -29.69 10.51 -5.34
C PHE A 363 -29.88 10.73 -6.84
N ALA A 364 -28.90 11.33 -7.48
CA ALA A 364 -29.04 11.76 -8.87
C ALA A 364 -28.61 10.68 -9.89
N THR A 365 -27.60 9.87 -9.56
CA THR A 365 -26.96 8.99 -10.54
C THR A 365 -27.25 7.51 -10.35
N GLY A 366 -27.66 7.10 -9.15
CA GLY A 366 -27.74 5.67 -8.78
C GLY A 366 -26.40 4.98 -8.54
N ASP A 367 -25.31 5.70 -8.75
CA ASP A 367 -23.96 5.18 -8.48
C ASP A 367 -23.70 5.15 -6.97
N LEU A 368 -22.50 4.69 -6.62
CA LEU A 368 -22.05 4.66 -5.23
C LEU A 368 -21.99 6.09 -4.65
N THR A 369 -22.76 6.38 -3.62
CA THR A 369 -22.69 7.67 -2.90
C THR A 369 -21.23 7.94 -2.48
N PRO A 370 -20.66 9.11 -2.83
CA PRO A 370 -19.30 9.48 -2.48
C PRO A 370 -19.06 9.47 -0.98
N LYS A 371 -17.87 9.10 -0.58
CA LYS A 371 -17.47 9.08 0.84
C LYS A 371 -17.59 10.48 1.47
N ASP A 372 -17.26 11.52 0.73
CA ASP A 372 -17.30 12.90 1.20
C ASP A 372 -18.73 13.35 1.54
N THR A 373 -19.74 12.88 0.80
CA THR A 373 -21.16 13.08 1.14
C THR A 373 -21.46 12.50 2.51
N PHE A 374 -21.05 11.25 2.78
CA PHE A 374 -21.23 10.64 4.11
C PHE A 374 -20.58 11.47 5.22
N TYR A 375 -19.35 11.97 5.00
CA TYR A 375 -18.65 12.76 6.02
C TYR A 375 -19.21 14.17 6.18
N LYS A 376 -19.75 14.79 5.12
CA LYS A 376 -20.49 16.04 5.21
C LYS A 376 -21.67 15.87 6.19
N TYR A 377 -22.51 14.89 5.96
CA TYR A 377 -23.68 14.64 6.80
C TYR A 377 -23.32 14.13 8.20
N TRP A 378 -22.21 13.38 8.35
CA TRP A 378 -21.69 13.02 9.66
C TRP A 378 -21.33 14.25 10.50
N ASN A 379 -20.65 15.22 9.91
CA ASN A 379 -20.28 16.45 10.62
C ASN A 379 -21.50 17.27 11.01
N LEU A 380 -22.51 17.38 10.12
CA LEU A 380 -23.77 18.01 10.44
C LEU A 380 -24.48 17.31 11.61
N LEU A 381 -24.50 15.98 11.58
CA LEU A 381 -25.11 15.16 12.63
C LEU A 381 -24.39 15.33 13.98
N MET A 382 -23.05 15.28 14.00
CA MET A 382 -22.27 15.47 15.23
C MET A 382 -22.52 16.86 15.82
N LYS A 383 -22.55 17.89 14.99
CA LYS A 383 -22.84 19.27 15.41
C LYS A 383 -24.26 19.40 15.93
N GLY A 384 -25.26 18.91 15.20
CA GLY A 384 -26.65 19.03 15.56
C GLY A 384 -27.03 18.24 16.83
N SER A 385 -26.35 17.11 17.09
CA SER A 385 -26.54 16.32 18.30
C SER A 385 -25.74 16.82 19.51
N GLY A 386 -24.86 17.82 19.35
CA GLY A 386 -23.94 18.31 20.37
C GLY A 386 -22.76 17.36 20.67
N LEU A 387 -22.60 16.27 19.91
CA LEU A 387 -21.55 15.27 20.13
C LEU A 387 -20.18 15.70 19.60
N ASP A 388 -20.12 16.80 18.83
CA ASP A 388 -18.88 17.45 18.40
C ASP A 388 -18.15 18.12 19.56
N GLN A 389 -18.86 18.49 20.64
CA GLN A 389 -18.33 19.08 21.86
C GLN A 389 -17.78 18.04 22.85
N SER A 390 -17.98 16.75 22.58
CA SER A 390 -17.44 15.68 23.41
C SER A 390 -15.90 15.64 23.30
N ASP A 391 -15.21 15.38 24.41
CA ASP A 391 -13.78 15.08 24.43
C ASP A 391 -13.41 13.89 23.53
N ARG A 392 -14.41 13.10 23.15
CA ARG A 392 -14.28 11.95 22.27
C ARG A 392 -14.60 12.32 20.83
N LYS A 393 -13.60 12.24 19.96
CA LYS A 393 -13.82 12.45 18.51
C LYS A 393 -14.44 11.20 17.87
N TYR A 394 -15.75 11.22 17.70
CA TYR A 394 -16.48 10.13 17.06
C TYR A 394 -16.37 10.14 15.54
N THR A 395 -16.33 8.96 14.97
CA THR A 395 -16.32 8.72 13.52
C THR A 395 -17.21 7.53 13.18
N TYR A 396 -17.50 7.30 11.91
CA TYR A 396 -18.17 6.06 11.48
C TYR A 396 -17.47 4.78 11.99
N TYR A 397 -16.17 4.84 12.25
CA TYR A 397 -15.44 3.69 12.79
C TYR A 397 -15.78 3.45 14.28
N SER A 398 -16.16 4.49 15.00
CA SER A 398 -16.58 4.42 16.39
C SER A 398 -17.87 3.58 16.58
N LEU A 399 -18.77 3.57 15.56
CA LEU A 399 -19.94 2.69 15.56
C LEU A 399 -19.55 1.20 15.50
N ARG A 400 -18.50 0.87 14.76
CA ARG A 400 -18.00 -0.50 14.72
C ARG A 400 -17.33 -0.90 16.05
N HIS A 401 -16.66 0.03 16.71
CA HIS A 401 -16.14 -0.19 18.06
C HIS A 401 -17.29 -0.39 19.03
N TYR A 402 -18.32 0.43 18.96
CA TYR A 402 -19.52 0.29 19.77
C TYR A 402 -20.17 -1.09 19.61
N TYR A 403 -20.38 -1.54 18.37
CA TYR A 403 -20.89 -2.88 18.09
C TYR A 403 -20.06 -3.97 18.78
N ALA A 404 -18.75 -3.94 18.62
CA ALA A 404 -17.88 -4.96 19.20
C ALA A 404 -17.92 -4.96 20.73
N THR A 405 -17.83 -3.77 21.35
CA THR A 405 -17.90 -3.61 22.80
C THR A 405 -19.23 -4.16 23.33
N LYS A 406 -20.36 -3.79 22.70
CA LYS A 406 -21.69 -4.27 23.11
C LYS A 406 -21.81 -5.79 23.01
N ARG A 407 -21.36 -6.39 21.91
CA ARG A 407 -21.43 -7.85 21.75
C ARG A 407 -20.60 -8.62 22.76
N LEU A 408 -19.45 -8.07 23.16
CA LEU A 408 -18.62 -8.65 24.21
C LEU A 408 -19.25 -8.46 25.61
N GLN A 409 -19.80 -7.28 25.91
CA GLN A 409 -20.51 -7.01 27.16
C GLN A 409 -21.76 -7.87 27.36
N GLU A 410 -22.50 -8.15 26.26
CA GLU A 410 -23.66 -9.04 26.29
C GLU A 410 -23.30 -10.50 26.63
N GLY A 411 -22.02 -10.89 26.49
CA GLY A 411 -21.53 -12.23 26.80
C GLY A 411 -22.10 -13.39 25.96
N LYS A 412 -22.86 -13.06 24.90
CA LYS A 412 -23.57 -14.05 24.06
C LYS A 412 -22.73 -14.54 22.87
N ILE A 413 -21.57 -13.95 22.65
CA ILE A 413 -20.68 -14.28 21.54
C ILE A 413 -19.24 -14.34 22.03
N ASP A 414 -18.52 -15.37 21.67
CA ASP A 414 -17.11 -15.45 21.97
C ASP A 414 -16.25 -14.60 21.00
N VAL A 415 -15.02 -14.31 21.42
CA VAL A 415 -14.09 -13.44 20.67
C VAL A 415 -13.78 -13.99 19.27
N TYR A 416 -13.72 -15.33 19.13
CA TYR A 416 -13.45 -15.95 17.84
C TYR A 416 -14.62 -15.77 16.87
N ALA A 417 -15.85 -16.04 17.31
CA ALA A 417 -17.04 -15.84 16.50
C ALA A 417 -17.21 -14.36 16.12
N LEU A 418 -16.97 -13.42 17.07
CA LEU A 418 -16.99 -11.99 16.80
C LEU A 418 -15.93 -11.61 15.76
N SER A 419 -14.73 -12.20 15.82
CA SER A 419 -13.66 -11.95 14.85
C SER A 419 -14.06 -12.35 13.42
N LYS A 420 -14.78 -13.47 13.27
CA LYS A 420 -15.30 -13.94 11.98
C LYS A 420 -16.36 -13.01 11.41
N ILE A 421 -17.37 -12.65 12.22
CA ILE A 421 -18.44 -11.74 11.81
C ILE A 421 -17.87 -10.37 11.40
N MET A 422 -16.97 -9.83 12.22
CA MET A 422 -16.33 -8.54 11.92
C MET A 422 -15.25 -8.63 10.83
N GLY A 423 -14.77 -9.81 10.46
CA GLY A 423 -13.67 -9.97 9.49
C GLY A 423 -12.37 -9.32 9.96
N THR A 424 -12.00 -9.58 11.22
CA THR A 424 -10.75 -9.10 11.83
C THR A 424 -10.06 -10.27 12.55
N SER A 425 -8.87 -10.06 13.09
CA SER A 425 -8.20 -11.10 13.88
C SER A 425 -8.65 -11.05 15.34
N VAL A 426 -8.58 -12.19 16.03
CA VAL A 426 -8.78 -12.30 17.48
C VAL A 426 -7.85 -11.32 18.22
N LYS A 427 -6.58 -11.25 17.81
CA LYS A 427 -5.62 -10.29 18.37
C LYS A 427 -6.11 -8.85 18.27
N ASN A 428 -6.65 -8.42 17.12
CA ASN A 428 -7.21 -7.08 16.98
C ASN A 428 -8.41 -6.84 17.92
N ILE A 429 -9.21 -7.86 18.18
CA ILE A 429 -10.31 -7.73 19.14
C ILE A 429 -9.74 -7.59 20.55
N GLN A 430 -8.79 -8.43 20.94
CA GLN A 430 -8.12 -8.35 22.24
C GLN A 430 -7.41 -6.99 22.45
N ASP A 431 -6.64 -6.54 21.47
CA ASP A 431 -5.89 -5.27 21.55
C ASP A 431 -6.80 -4.03 21.66
N HIS A 432 -7.99 -4.08 21.03
CA HIS A 432 -8.88 -2.93 20.98
C HIS A 432 -10.07 -2.98 21.95
N TYR A 433 -10.50 -4.17 22.34
CA TYR A 433 -11.71 -4.37 23.17
C TYR A 433 -11.46 -5.21 24.43
N GLY A 434 -10.25 -5.76 24.61
CA GLY A 434 -9.91 -6.60 25.77
C GLY A 434 -9.82 -5.86 27.11
N GLN A 435 -10.13 -4.57 27.13
CA GLN A 435 -10.24 -3.78 28.36
C GLN A 435 -11.71 -3.46 28.69
N ILE A 436 -12.62 -4.37 28.41
CA ILE A 436 -13.90 -4.39 29.10
C ILE A 436 -13.53 -4.54 30.57
N GLN A 437 -13.85 -3.53 31.38
CA GLN A 437 -13.49 -3.55 32.79
C GLN A 437 -14.16 -4.77 33.43
N ILE A 438 -13.46 -5.43 34.35
CA ILE A 438 -14.02 -6.62 35.05
C ILE A 438 -15.36 -6.27 35.70
N GLU A 439 -15.53 -5.01 36.09
CA GLU A 439 -16.78 -4.46 36.60
C GLU A 439 -17.93 -4.51 35.59
N ASP A 440 -17.65 -4.26 34.28
CA ASP A 440 -18.66 -4.40 33.21
C ASP A 440 -19.05 -5.88 32.97
N MET A 441 -18.25 -6.81 33.42
CA MET A 441 -18.48 -8.26 33.33
C MET A 441 -19.06 -8.85 34.65
N ARG A 442 -19.23 -8.05 35.69
CA ARG A 442 -19.68 -8.51 37.03
C ARG A 442 -20.93 -9.42 36.94
N ASP A 443 -21.96 -9.00 36.23
CA ASP A 443 -23.18 -9.76 36.05
C ASP A 443 -23.00 -11.10 35.35
N TYR A 444 -21.96 -11.21 34.49
CA TYR A 444 -21.62 -12.44 33.80
C TYR A 444 -20.80 -13.38 34.70
N LEU A 445 -19.88 -12.82 35.47
CA LEU A 445 -19.02 -13.57 36.39
C LEU A 445 -19.79 -14.09 37.63
N THR A 446 -20.88 -13.43 37.98
CA THR A 446 -21.68 -13.75 39.19
C THR A 446 -22.97 -14.52 38.91
N ARG A 447 -23.34 -14.76 37.65
CA ARG A 447 -24.44 -15.66 37.29
C ARG A 447 -24.01 -17.11 37.49
N ARG A 448 -24.63 -17.73 38.48
CA ARG A 448 -24.63 -19.20 38.66
C ARG A 448 -25.63 -19.87 37.72
#